data_7e95bc38836f1c13e32054b5ae6a30ee
#
_entry.id   7e95bc38836f1c13e32054b5ae6a30ee
#
_cell.length_a   1.000
_cell.length_b   1.000
_cell.length_c   1.000
_cell.angle_alpha   90.00
_cell.angle_beta   90.00
_cell.angle_gamma   90.00
#
_symmetry.space_group_name_H-M   'P 1'
#
loop_
_entity.id
_entity.type
_entity.pdbx_description
1 polymer ?
#
loop_
_entity_poly.entity_id
_entity_poly.type
_entity_poly.pdbx_seq_one_letter_code
_entity_poly.pdbx_strand_id
1 'polypeptide(L)'
;MKHLSLWIFLSILFGGRMTSVAAEWQWSVQIPSMISQETEAHPQAFLWIPDDCGQVKAVVVGQHNMCEETLFENPLFRKRMQEAGVALVWITPILDFPWDVSTGCNDALLAALDDLAETSGYDELKAAPVVPLGHSAMATFPWNFAAWNPERTL
;
A
#
# COMPACT_ATOMS: atom_id res chain seq x y z
N MET A 1 49.79 39.38 -38.13
CA MET A 1 48.35 39.27 -37.86
C MET A 1 48.09 37.81 -37.59
N LYS A 2 47.88 37.42 -36.30
CA LYS A 2 47.70 36.02 -35.87
C LYS A 2 46.21 35.86 -35.52
N HIS A 3 45.51 35.02 -36.28
CA HIS A 3 44.12 34.63 -36.00
C HIS A 3 44.09 33.60 -34.90
N LEU A 4 43.52 33.97 -33.78
CA LEU A 4 43.28 33.09 -32.63
C LEU A 4 41.89 32.45 -32.81
N SER A 5 41.84 31.18 -33.18
CA SER A 5 40.59 30.42 -33.31
C SER A 5 40.19 29.93 -31.94
N LEU A 6 39.08 30.53 -31.40
CA LEU A 6 38.47 30.13 -30.15
C LEU A 6 37.55 28.90 -30.38
N TRP A 7 37.96 27.71 -29.95
CA TRP A 7 37.13 26.54 -29.94
C TRP A 7 36.29 26.55 -28.66
N ILE A 8 34.97 26.81 -28.81
CA ILE A 8 34.02 26.66 -27.73
C ILE A 8 33.58 25.18 -27.67
N PHE A 9 34.05 24.46 -26.66
CA PHE A 9 33.52 23.14 -26.32
C PHE A 9 32.17 23.30 -25.62
N LEU A 10 31.08 23.05 -26.36
CA LEU A 10 29.73 22.95 -25.79
C LEU A 10 29.58 21.56 -25.17
N SER A 11 29.89 21.43 -23.89
CA SER A 11 29.60 20.22 -23.11
C SER A 11 28.11 20.12 -22.85
N ILE A 12 27.40 19.33 -23.64
CA ILE A 12 26.01 18.96 -23.38
C ILE A 12 26.04 17.94 -22.25
N LEU A 13 25.84 18.42 -21.02
CA LEU A 13 25.52 17.58 -19.86
C LEU A 13 24.11 17.01 -20.05
N PHE A 14 24.05 15.80 -20.61
CA PHE A 14 22.85 14.96 -20.48
C PHE A 14 22.74 14.52 -19.02
N GLY A 15 22.23 15.39 -18.19
CA GLY A 15 21.73 15.08 -16.85
C GLY A 15 20.47 14.24 -16.99
N GLY A 16 20.61 12.93 -17.17
CA GLY A 16 19.48 12.03 -16.99
C GLY A 16 18.93 12.22 -15.58
N ARG A 17 17.82 12.93 -15.44
CA ARG A 17 17.04 12.89 -14.21
C ARG A 17 16.56 11.45 -14.06
N MET A 18 17.23 10.67 -13.23
CA MET A 18 16.59 9.51 -12.60
C MET A 18 15.48 10.10 -11.72
N THR A 19 14.28 10.18 -12.25
CA THR A 19 13.10 10.35 -11.41
C THR A 19 13.00 9.05 -10.61
N SER A 20 13.43 9.09 -9.35
CA SER A 20 12.97 8.14 -8.36
C SER A 20 11.47 8.33 -8.30
N VAL A 21 10.72 7.46 -8.98
CA VAL A 21 9.28 7.38 -8.77
C VAL A 21 9.14 6.73 -7.42
N ALA A 22 9.03 7.55 -6.37
CA ALA A 22 8.56 7.07 -5.09
C ALA A 22 7.20 6.40 -5.34
N ALA A 23 6.98 5.24 -4.76
CA ALA A 23 5.69 4.58 -4.87
C ALA A 23 4.63 5.53 -4.32
N GLU A 24 3.75 6.00 -5.19
CA GLU A 24 2.73 6.97 -4.83
C GLU A 24 1.56 6.21 -4.18
N TRP A 25 1.32 6.50 -2.91
CA TRP A 25 0.11 6.11 -2.22
C TRP A 25 -0.90 7.24 -2.37
N GLN A 26 -2.02 6.96 -3.04
CA GLN A 26 -2.93 8.03 -3.51
C GLN A 26 -3.83 8.55 -2.39
N TRP A 27 -4.22 7.69 -1.45
CA TRP A 27 -5.10 8.04 -0.32
C TRP A 27 -4.58 7.44 0.97
N SER A 28 -4.98 8.03 2.08
CA SER A 28 -4.70 7.46 3.40
C SER A 28 -5.74 7.87 4.42
N VAL A 29 -5.97 6.98 5.39
CA VAL A 29 -6.85 7.21 6.53
C VAL A 29 -6.17 6.76 7.82
N GLN A 30 -6.40 7.49 8.91
CA GLN A 30 -5.96 7.08 10.24
C GLN A 30 -6.93 6.04 10.83
N ILE A 31 -6.42 5.12 11.63
CA ILE A 31 -7.20 4.11 12.35
C ILE A 31 -7.25 4.49 13.85
N PRO A 32 -8.12 5.41 14.26
CA PRO A 32 -8.09 5.98 15.60
C PRO A 32 -8.58 5.03 16.70
N SER A 33 -9.25 3.94 16.34
CA SER A 33 -9.71 2.90 17.27
C SER A 33 -8.58 2.00 17.79
N MET A 34 -7.40 2.06 17.18
CA MET A 34 -6.26 1.23 17.54
C MET A 34 -5.05 2.07 17.95
N ILE A 35 -4.26 1.51 18.85
CA ILE A 35 -2.92 2.01 19.20
C ILE A 35 -1.92 0.91 18.87
N SER A 36 -0.95 1.22 18.01
CA SER A 36 0.08 0.27 17.63
C SER A 36 1.00 -0.06 18.80
N GLN A 37 1.25 -1.34 19.04
CA GLN A 37 2.22 -1.81 20.00
C GLN A 37 3.67 -1.50 19.61
N GLU A 38 3.88 -1.15 18.33
CA GLU A 38 5.21 -0.84 17.79
C GLU A 38 5.67 0.58 18.17
N THR A 39 4.77 1.57 18.15
CA THR A 39 5.14 2.99 18.26
C THR A 39 4.28 3.78 19.25
N GLU A 40 3.28 3.17 19.88
CA GLU A 40 2.26 3.84 20.72
C GLU A 40 1.45 4.92 19.97
N ALA A 41 1.47 4.90 18.61
CA ALA A 41 0.71 5.80 17.77
C ALA A 41 -0.48 5.09 17.11
N HIS A 42 -1.43 5.87 16.59
CA HIS A 42 -2.50 5.33 15.76
C HIS A 42 -1.94 4.85 14.42
N PRO A 43 -2.28 3.63 13.97
CA PRO A 43 -1.94 3.18 12.63
C PRO A 43 -2.61 4.03 11.55
N GLN A 44 -1.98 4.06 10.38
CA GLN A 44 -2.52 4.69 9.18
C GLN A 44 -2.55 3.66 8.05
N ALA A 45 -3.66 3.58 7.35
CA ALA A 45 -3.80 2.77 6.15
C ALA A 45 -3.59 3.66 4.92
N PHE A 46 -2.72 3.20 4.02
CA PHE A 46 -2.39 3.83 2.74
C PHE A 46 -2.95 2.98 1.61
N LEU A 47 -3.66 3.62 0.68
CA LEU A 47 -4.30 2.96 -0.46
C LEU A 47 -3.60 3.33 -1.76
N TRP A 48 -3.32 2.31 -2.56
CA TRP A 48 -2.96 2.42 -3.96
C TRP A 48 -4.00 1.68 -4.82
N ILE A 49 -4.51 2.37 -5.83
CA ILE A 49 -5.40 1.80 -6.85
C ILE A 49 -4.70 1.93 -8.19
N PRO A 50 -4.73 0.91 -9.07
CA PRO A 50 -4.14 0.98 -10.40
C PRO A 50 -4.69 2.16 -11.22
N ASP A 51 -3.82 2.81 -12.00
CA ASP A 51 -4.25 3.78 -13.00
C ASP A 51 -5.28 3.12 -13.95
N ASP A 52 -6.27 3.90 -14.36
CA ASP A 52 -7.37 3.45 -15.23
C ASP A 52 -8.22 2.28 -14.66
N CYS A 53 -8.16 2.04 -13.34
CA CYS A 53 -9.01 1.05 -12.70
C CYS A 53 -10.46 1.55 -12.62
N GLY A 54 -11.32 1.02 -13.47
CA GLY A 54 -12.75 1.37 -13.46
C GLY A 54 -13.53 0.73 -12.31
N GLN A 55 -13.01 -0.36 -11.73
CA GLN A 55 -13.59 -1.06 -10.59
C GLN A 55 -12.53 -1.92 -9.92
N VAL A 56 -12.38 -1.78 -8.59
CA VAL A 56 -11.52 -2.63 -7.77
C VAL A 56 -12.18 -4.00 -7.57
N LYS A 57 -11.51 -5.07 -7.99
CA LYS A 57 -12.04 -6.45 -7.91
C LYS A 57 -11.67 -7.16 -6.61
N ALA A 58 -10.55 -6.78 -6.01
CA ALA A 58 -10.05 -7.27 -4.72
C ALA A 58 -9.04 -6.29 -4.15
N VAL A 59 -8.71 -6.45 -2.88
CA VAL A 59 -7.69 -5.63 -2.21
C VAL A 59 -6.68 -6.53 -1.49
N VAL A 60 -5.38 -6.36 -1.79
CA VAL A 60 -4.32 -6.97 -1.00
C VAL A 60 -4.03 -6.06 0.18
N VAL A 61 -4.10 -6.60 1.38
CA VAL A 61 -3.83 -5.86 2.62
C VAL A 61 -2.61 -6.43 3.31
N GLY A 62 -1.66 -5.57 3.64
CA GLY A 62 -0.49 -5.90 4.45
C GLY A 62 -0.23 -4.85 5.51
N GLN A 63 0.45 -5.24 6.59
CA GLN A 63 0.85 -4.30 7.63
C GLN A 63 2.36 -4.31 7.81
N HIS A 64 2.89 -3.28 8.46
CA HIS A 64 4.33 -3.07 8.65
C HIS A 64 5.05 -4.32 9.14
N ASN A 65 6.10 -4.71 8.40
CA ASN A 65 6.99 -5.81 8.69
C ASN A 65 8.22 -5.72 7.76
N MET A 66 9.00 -6.77 7.65
CA MET A 66 10.31 -6.80 6.99
C MET A 66 10.28 -6.59 5.47
N CYS A 67 9.27 -7.07 4.76
CA CYS A 67 9.29 -7.11 3.29
C CYS A 67 8.00 -6.67 2.59
N GLU A 68 6.91 -6.51 3.32
CA GLU A 68 5.59 -6.21 2.74
C GLU A 68 5.58 -4.84 2.04
N GLU A 69 6.15 -3.81 2.67
CA GLU A 69 6.27 -2.48 2.06
C GLU A 69 7.05 -2.53 0.74
N THR A 70 8.25 -3.14 0.78
CA THR A 70 9.10 -3.30 -0.40
C THR A 70 8.39 -4.06 -1.53
N LEU A 71 7.58 -5.06 -1.19
CA LEU A 71 6.77 -5.79 -2.16
C LEU A 71 5.69 -4.89 -2.77
N PHE A 72 4.96 -4.15 -1.95
CA PHE A 72 3.88 -3.26 -2.41
C PHE A 72 4.38 -2.08 -3.24
N GLU A 73 5.63 -1.67 -3.02
CA GLU A 73 6.29 -0.64 -3.82
C GLU A 73 6.99 -1.18 -5.06
N ASN A 74 7.07 -2.51 -5.20
CA ASN A 74 7.75 -3.13 -6.35
C ASN A 74 6.97 -2.88 -7.65
N PRO A 75 7.60 -2.27 -8.69
CA PRO A 75 6.90 -1.91 -9.92
C PRO A 75 6.33 -3.12 -10.68
N LEU A 76 7.00 -4.28 -10.61
CA LEU A 76 6.50 -5.49 -11.25
C LEU A 76 5.27 -6.04 -10.51
N PHE A 77 5.28 -6.00 -9.18
CA PHE A 77 4.13 -6.39 -8.37
C PHE A 77 2.93 -5.48 -8.65
N ARG A 78 3.12 -4.16 -8.61
CA ARG A 78 2.07 -3.18 -8.95
C ARG A 78 1.52 -3.38 -10.36
N LYS A 79 2.40 -3.66 -11.35
CA LYS A 79 1.96 -3.98 -12.70
C LYS A 79 1.04 -5.21 -12.74
N ARG A 80 1.36 -6.27 -11.98
CA ARG A 80 0.50 -7.47 -11.90
C ARG A 80 -0.83 -7.18 -11.21
N MET A 81 -0.82 -6.34 -10.19
CA MET A 81 -2.05 -5.90 -9.52
C MET A 81 -2.92 -5.04 -10.46
N GLN A 82 -2.31 -4.17 -11.25
CA GLN A 82 -3.00 -3.41 -12.31
C GLN A 82 -3.65 -4.32 -13.35
N GLU A 83 -2.92 -5.30 -13.88
CA GLU A 83 -3.46 -6.28 -14.83
C GLU A 83 -4.65 -7.08 -14.26
N ALA A 84 -4.66 -7.29 -12.95
CA ALA A 84 -5.73 -8.01 -12.24
C ALA A 84 -6.90 -7.11 -11.78
N GLY A 85 -6.72 -5.79 -11.74
CA GLY A 85 -7.68 -4.84 -11.16
C GLY A 85 -7.74 -4.92 -9.64
N VAL A 86 -6.58 -5.13 -8.99
CA VAL A 86 -6.45 -5.33 -7.54
C VAL A 86 -5.78 -4.12 -6.92
N ALA A 87 -6.40 -3.57 -5.88
CA ALA A 87 -5.86 -2.48 -5.07
C ALA A 87 -4.88 -3.01 -3.99
N LEU A 88 -4.04 -2.13 -3.46
CA LEU A 88 -3.13 -2.42 -2.36
C LEU A 88 -3.46 -1.52 -1.17
N VAL A 89 -3.49 -2.10 0.02
CA VAL A 89 -3.58 -1.36 1.28
C VAL A 89 -2.38 -1.72 2.16
N TRP A 90 -1.61 -0.70 2.51
CA TRP A 90 -0.46 -0.79 3.40
C TRP A 90 -0.78 -0.11 4.73
N ILE A 91 -0.56 -0.80 5.86
CA ILE A 91 -0.82 -0.28 7.20
C ILE A 91 0.49 -0.13 7.97
N THR A 92 0.77 1.07 8.45
CA THR A 92 1.94 1.36 9.28
C THR A 92 1.62 2.47 10.29
N PRO A 93 2.14 2.40 11.55
CA PRO A 93 2.75 1.22 12.16
C PRO A 93 1.78 0.03 12.23
N ILE A 94 2.24 -1.10 12.78
CA ILE A 94 1.46 -2.35 12.89
C ILE A 94 0.09 -2.08 13.50
N LEU A 95 -0.97 -2.61 12.88
CA LEU A 95 -2.33 -2.52 13.40
C LEU A 95 -2.52 -3.39 14.64
N ASP A 96 -2.15 -4.66 14.51
CA ASP A 96 -2.15 -5.61 15.62
C ASP A 96 -1.15 -6.75 15.40
N PHE A 97 -0.55 -7.20 16.47
CA PHE A 97 0.32 -8.36 16.52
C PHE A 97 -0.02 -9.19 17.78
N PRO A 98 -0.44 -10.41 17.65
CA PRO A 98 -0.43 -11.37 16.52
C PRO A 98 -1.75 -11.48 15.72
N TRP A 99 -2.52 -10.45 15.58
CA TRP A 99 -3.86 -10.42 15.00
C TRP A 99 -4.87 -11.17 15.87
N ASP A 100 -5.04 -10.66 17.07
CA ASP A 100 -6.06 -11.16 18.00
C ASP A 100 -7.37 -10.41 17.80
N VAL A 101 -8.37 -11.08 17.25
CA VAL A 101 -9.68 -10.47 16.98
C VAL A 101 -10.35 -9.90 18.23
N SER A 102 -9.98 -10.35 19.43
CA SER A 102 -10.50 -9.81 20.69
C SER A 102 -10.00 -8.38 20.99
N THR A 103 -8.93 -7.92 20.31
CA THR A 103 -8.44 -6.54 20.40
C THR A 103 -9.29 -5.54 19.61
N GLY A 104 -10.19 -6.01 18.74
CA GLY A 104 -10.96 -5.19 17.81
C GLY A 104 -10.22 -4.88 16.50
N CYS A 105 -9.05 -5.46 16.25
CA CYS A 105 -8.25 -5.21 15.05
C CYS A 105 -8.98 -5.56 13.76
N ASN A 106 -9.81 -6.61 13.78
CA ASN A 106 -10.62 -7.00 12.64
C ASN A 106 -11.61 -5.89 12.24
N ASP A 107 -12.39 -5.41 13.21
CA ASP A 107 -13.38 -4.36 12.97
C ASP A 107 -12.70 -3.04 12.58
N ALA A 108 -11.54 -2.76 13.17
CA ALA A 108 -10.73 -1.59 12.83
C ALA A 108 -10.22 -1.63 11.38
N LEU A 109 -9.80 -2.81 10.88
CA LEU A 109 -9.41 -2.96 9.48
C LEU A 109 -10.61 -2.77 8.55
N LEU A 110 -11.75 -3.40 8.85
CA LEU A 110 -12.94 -3.26 8.01
C LEU A 110 -13.43 -1.81 7.97
N ALA A 111 -13.44 -1.12 9.11
CA ALA A 111 -13.76 0.32 9.17
C ALA A 111 -12.76 1.17 8.35
N ALA A 112 -11.46 0.85 8.40
CA ALA A 112 -10.47 1.55 7.59
C ALA A 112 -10.68 1.35 6.08
N LEU A 113 -11.15 0.17 5.64
CA LEU A 113 -11.52 -0.06 4.24
C LEU A 113 -12.76 0.75 3.84
N ASP A 114 -13.73 0.91 4.75
CA ASP A 114 -14.90 1.76 4.53
C ASP A 114 -14.49 3.25 4.41
N ASP A 115 -13.62 3.73 5.29
CA ASP A 115 -13.08 5.09 5.26
C ASP A 115 -12.25 5.36 3.99
N LEU A 116 -11.47 4.36 3.54
CA LEU A 116 -10.72 4.43 2.28
C LEU A 116 -11.65 4.46 1.07
N ALA A 117 -12.76 3.71 1.09
CA ALA A 117 -13.78 3.76 0.05
C ALA A 117 -14.38 5.17 -0.06
N GLU A 118 -14.75 5.78 1.07
CA GLU A 118 -15.29 7.13 1.10
C GLU A 118 -14.28 8.18 0.64
N THR A 119 -13.01 8.06 1.06
CA THR A 119 -11.96 9.01 0.72
C THR A 119 -11.55 8.92 -0.75
N SER A 120 -11.53 7.72 -1.33
CA SER A 120 -11.10 7.48 -2.70
C SER A 120 -12.23 7.57 -3.74
N GLY A 121 -13.49 7.36 -3.30
CA GLY A 121 -14.65 7.25 -4.18
C GLY A 121 -14.84 5.86 -4.82
N TYR A 122 -14.06 4.85 -4.39
CA TYR A 122 -14.20 3.46 -4.83
C TYR A 122 -15.04 2.68 -3.82
N ASP A 123 -16.37 2.86 -3.89
CA ASP A 123 -17.33 2.29 -2.91
C ASP A 123 -17.24 0.76 -2.79
N GLU A 124 -16.78 0.08 -3.83
CA GLU A 124 -16.61 -1.38 -3.82
C GLU A 124 -15.59 -1.86 -2.78
N LEU A 125 -14.66 -1.03 -2.29
CA LEU A 125 -13.73 -1.40 -1.23
C LEU A 125 -14.46 -1.86 0.05
N LYS A 126 -15.66 -1.34 0.30
CA LYS A 126 -16.51 -1.75 1.44
C LYS A 126 -16.87 -3.24 1.42
N ALA A 127 -16.90 -3.84 0.21
CA ALA A 127 -17.31 -5.23 0.02
C ALA A 127 -16.31 -6.06 -0.80
N ALA A 128 -15.25 -5.46 -1.34
CA ALA A 128 -14.26 -6.17 -2.15
C ALA A 128 -13.60 -7.31 -1.36
N PRO A 129 -13.37 -8.47 -1.98
CA PRO A 129 -12.60 -9.54 -1.35
C PRO A 129 -11.22 -9.06 -0.93
N VAL A 130 -10.79 -9.51 0.26
CA VAL A 130 -9.48 -9.20 0.83
C VAL A 130 -8.52 -10.36 0.61
N VAL A 131 -7.33 -10.05 0.12
CA VAL A 131 -6.17 -10.96 0.12
C VAL A 131 -5.25 -10.49 1.25
N PRO A 132 -5.37 -11.06 2.45
CA PRO A 132 -4.51 -10.67 3.55
C PRO A 132 -3.10 -11.23 3.32
N LEU A 133 -2.09 -10.37 3.46
CA LEU A 133 -0.69 -10.70 3.22
C LEU A 133 0.14 -10.43 4.47
N GLY A 134 0.92 -11.42 4.88
CA GLY A 134 1.82 -11.30 6.00
C GLY A 134 2.91 -12.36 5.96
N HIS A 135 4.13 -11.96 6.32
CA HIS A 135 5.31 -12.80 6.34
C HIS A 135 5.84 -12.95 7.77
N SER A 136 6.42 -14.10 8.11
CA SER A 136 7.08 -14.36 9.39
C SER A 136 6.18 -14.03 10.60
N ALA A 137 6.52 -13.02 11.38
CA ALA A 137 5.75 -12.58 12.54
C ALA A 137 4.32 -12.12 12.19
N MET A 138 4.11 -11.55 11.00
CA MET A 138 2.80 -11.11 10.52
C MET A 138 2.00 -12.24 9.83
N ALA A 139 2.49 -13.47 9.75
CA ALA A 139 1.77 -14.59 9.13
C ALA A 139 0.48 -14.98 9.87
N THR A 140 0.34 -14.59 11.13
CA THR A 140 -0.90 -14.76 11.89
C THR A 140 -2.06 -13.92 11.34
N PHE A 141 -1.76 -12.75 10.77
CA PHE A 141 -2.76 -11.88 10.15
C PHE A 141 -3.58 -12.62 9.06
N PRO A 142 -2.98 -13.14 7.97
CA PRO A 142 -3.76 -13.83 6.95
C PRO A 142 -4.54 -15.03 7.47
N TRP A 143 -3.99 -15.82 8.40
CA TRP A 143 -4.68 -16.96 8.97
C TRP A 143 -5.90 -16.56 9.79
N ASN A 144 -5.73 -15.62 10.71
CA ASN A 144 -6.78 -15.21 11.63
C ASN A 144 -7.85 -14.38 10.91
N PHE A 145 -7.45 -13.51 9.97
CA PHE A 145 -8.40 -12.75 9.16
C PHE A 145 -9.28 -13.71 8.32
N ALA A 146 -8.68 -14.67 7.62
CA ALA A 146 -9.42 -15.62 6.80
C ALA A 146 -10.37 -16.52 7.63
N ALA A 147 -9.94 -16.93 8.81
CA ALA A 147 -10.79 -17.73 9.71
C ALA A 147 -11.99 -16.92 10.23
N TRP A 148 -11.83 -15.62 10.43
CA TRP A 148 -12.85 -14.72 10.97
C TRP A 148 -13.77 -14.13 9.90
N ASN A 149 -13.26 -13.96 8.68
CA ASN A 149 -13.99 -13.36 7.55
C ASN A 149 -13.92 -14.26 6.30
N PRO A 150 -14.41 -15.51 6.36
CA PRO A 150 -14.28 -16.43 5.23
C PRO A 150 -14.98 -15.92 3.95
N GLU A 151 -16.08 -15.18 4.09
CA GLU A 151 -16.82 -14.58 2.97
C GLU A 151 -16.16 -13.35 2.36
N ARG A 152 -15.21 -12.73 3.07
CA ARG A 152 -14.44 -11.56 2.65
C ARG A 152 -13.02 -11.91 2.19
N THR A 153 -12.61 -13.17 2.31
CA THR A 153 -11.25 -13.62 1.98
C THR A 153 -11.22 -14.28 0.59
N LEU A 154 -10.21 -13.90 -0.20
CA LEU A 154 -9.95 -14.50 -1.51
C LEU A 154 -8.73 -15.41 -1.43
#